data_d5da06099a38f8a81af8a7beba57c705
#
_entry.id   d5da06099a38f8a81af8a7beba57c705
#
_cell.length_a   1.000
_cell.length_b   1.000
_cell.length_c   1.000
_cell.angle_alpha   90.00
_cell.angle_beta   90.00
_cell.angle_gamma   90.00
#
_symmetry.space_group_name_H-M   'P 1'
#
loop_
_entity.id
_entity.type
_entity.pdbx_description
1 polymer ?
#
loop_
_entity_poly.entity_id
_entity_poly.type
_entity_poly.pdbx_seq_one_letter_code
_entity_poly.pdbx_strand_id
1 'polypeptide(L)'
;MERSAINIKQSERKGIHMEITNNIKYVGVNDHQVDLFEGQYQVPNGMAYNSYIILDEKIAVMDTVDGAFAEEWLQNVEQVLAGRKPDYLVIQHMEPDHSASIPAFLQRYPETVVVSTAMGFKYMEQFFPEIEIASEKRSVAANGGTLELGSHTLHFVYAPMVHWPEVMMTYEASEKILFAADGFGKFGALDVEEDWVDEARRYYIGIVGKYGAQVQAVLKKAATLDIQMICSLHGPVLKDNLGFYLEKYDKWSSYQPEESGVVIAYASVYGNTKKAAQYLADKLSKSGQKTVLYDLARCDKAAAIADAFRYDKLVLAGITYNGDLFPCMRAYIEGLTERSYQNRRVAVIENGTWAPMAAKLIRGMFEKSKDIAFTDTNITIKSAMNAQNRAELDKLAAELG
;
A
#
# COMPACT_ATOMS: atom_id res chain seq x y z
N MET A 1 22.58 -19.77 -38.99
CA MET A 1 21.29 -19.76 -38.28
C MET A 1 21.03 -18.33 -37.83
N GLU A 2 20.23 -17.67 -38.61
CA GLU A 2 19.91 -16.22 -38.48
C GLU A 2 19.03 -15.99 -37.26
N ARG A 3 19.49 -15.07 -36.42
CA ARG A 3 18.61 -14.50 -35.38
C ARG A 3 17.75 -13.43 -36.05
N SER A 4 16.48 -13.70 -36.22
CA SER A 4 15.48 -12.71 -36.64
C SER A 4 15.29 -11.67 -35.55
N ALA A 5 15.71 -10.44 -35.84
CA ALA A 5 15.39 -9.26 -35.04
C ALA A 5 13.88 -9.00 -35.15
N ILE A 6 13.17 -9.11 -34.05
CA ILE A 6 11.78 -8.69 -33.94
C ILE A 6 11.79 -7.15 -33.91
N ASN A 7 11.41 -6.53 -35.01
CA ASN A 7 11.12 -5.11 -35.08
C ASN A 7 9.85 -4.80 -34.27
N ILE A 8 10.01 -4.37 -33.02
CA ILE A 8 8.91 -3.80 -32.24
C ILE A 8 8.69 -2.40 -32.83
N LYS A 9 7.62 -2.25 -33.63
CA LYS A 9 7.14 -0.95 -34.02
C LYS A 9 6.86 -0.15 -32.73
N GLN A 10 7.56 0.97 -32.56
CA GLN A 10 7.18 2.01 -31.62
C GLN A 10 5.76 2.47 -32.00
N SER A 11 4.75 1.93 -31.32
CA SER A 11 3.43 2.54 -31.32
C SER A 11 3.59 3.88 -30.59
N GLU A 12 3.17 4.95 -31.21
CA GLU A 12 3.06 6.27 -30.61
C GLU A 12 2.31 6.14 -29.26
N ARG A 13 3.04 6.16 -28.16
CA ARG A 13 2.45 6.21 -26.82
C ARG A 13 1.87 7.62 -26.68
N LYS A 14 0.57 7.77 -26.90
CA LYS A 14 -0.15 8.96 -26.48
C LYS A 14 -0.06 9.02 -24.97
N GLY A 15 0.60 10.03 -24.42
CA GLY A 15 0.62 10.28 -22.98
C GLY A 15 -0.82 10.31 -22.45
N ILE A 16 -1.04 9.75 -21.27
CA ILE A 16 -2.37 9.75 -20.65
C ILE A 16 -2.65 11.18 -20.18
N HIS A 17 -3.30 11.97 -21.04
CA HIS A 17 -3.83 13.28 -20.64
C HIS A 17 -5.20 13.08 -20.00
N MET A 18 -5.22 12.81 -18.71
CA MET A 18 -6.47 12.80 -17.96
C MET A 18 -6.76 14.22 -17.46
N GLU A 19 -7.81 14.82 -17.97
CA GLU A 19 -8.36 16.06 -17.43
C GLU A 19 -9.09 15.73 -16.13
N ILE A 20 -8.57 16.24 -15.01
CA ILE A 20 -9.22 16.07 -13.69
C ILE A 20 -10.38 17.07 -13.60
N THR A 21 -10.06 18.34 -13.84
CA THR A 21 -11.01 19.45 -14.01
C THR A 21 -10.53 20.38 -15.14
N ASN A 22 -11.23 21.48 -15.39
CA ASN A 22 -10.78 22.46 -16.37
C ASN A 22 -9.40 23.06 -16.05
N ASN A 23 -9.06 23.16 -14.77
CA ASN A 23 -7.82 23.81 -14.31
C ASN A 23 -6.78 22.83 -13.75
N ILE A 24 -7.20 21.62 -13.40
CA ILE A 24 -6.29 20.62 -12.81
C ILE A 24 -6.10 19.48 -13.79
N LYS A 25 -4.85 19.21 -14.14
CA LYS A 25 -4.44 18.24 -15.14
C LYS A 25 -3.52 17.18 -14.55
N TYR A 26 -3.71 15.95 -14.96
CA TYR A 26 -2.79 14.84 -14.63
C TYR A 26 -1.59 14.88 -15.57
N VAL A 27 -0.41 14.73 -15.02
CA VAL A 27 0.87 14.69 -15.76
C VAL A 27 1.77 13.51 -15.35
N GLY A 28 1.28 12.59 -14.55
CA GLY A 28 2.03 11.43 -14.08
C GLY A 28 2.37 10.42 -15.19
N VAL A 29 2.95 9.30 -14.79
CA VAL A 29 3.43 8.24 -15.69
C VAL A 29 3.00 6.86 -15.18
N ASN A 30 3.01 5.85 -16.09
CA ASN A 30 2.83 4.45 -15.75
C ASN A 30 4.14 3.68 -15.92
N ASP A 31 4.55 2.96 -14.90
CA ASP A 31 5.71 2.07 -14.92
C ASP A 31 5.26 0.62 -15.10
N HIS A 32 5.55 0.04 -16.26
CA HIS A 32 5.33 -1.37 -16.58
C HIS A 32 6.64 -2.20 -16.48
N GLN A 33 7.72 -1.61 -16.01
CA GLN A 33 9.03 -2.27 -15.93
C GLN A 33 9.32 -2.77 -14.51
N VAL A 34 8.75 -2.12 -13.50
CA VAL A 34 8.89 -2.54 -12.10
C VAL A 34 8.19 -3.88 -11.88
N ASP A 35 8.91 -4.85 -11.34
CA ASP A 35 8.35 -6.15 -10.94
C ASP A 35 8.17 -6.25 -9.41
N LEU A 36 9.01 -5.54 -8.65
CA LEU A 36 8.97 -5.47 -7.20
C LEU A 36 8.99 -4.01 -6.72
N PHE A 37 7.84 -3.49 -6.31
CA PHE A 37 7.75 -2.19 -5.66
C PHE A 37 8.41 -2.23 -4.28
N GLU A 38 9.17 -1.20 -3.91
CA GLU A 38 10.06 -1.18 -2.72
C GLU A 38 10.95 -2.44 -2.58
N GLY A 39 11.23 -3.13 -3.69
CA GLY A 39 12.03 -4.36 -3.69
C GLY A 39 11.37 -5.55 -2.98
N GLN A 40 10.08 -5.50 -2.66
CA GLN A 40 9.38 -6.55 -1.91
C GLN A 40 7.95 -6.86 -2.34
N TYR A 41 7.23 -5.92 -2.93
CA TYR A 41 5.84 -6.11 -3.35
C TYR A 41 5.75 -6.43 -4.84
N GLN A 42 5.29 -7.62 -5.18
CA GLN A 42 5.06 -7.98 -6.58
C GLN A 42 3.99 -7.08 -7.17
N VAL A 43 4.28 -6.45 -8.30
CA VAL A 43 3.37 -5.56 -9.01
C VAL A 43 3.22 -5.97 -10.47
N PRO A 44 2.55 -7.09 -10.75
CA PRO A 44 2.43 -7.64 -12.10
C PRO A 44 1.72 -6.69 -13.08
N ASN A 45 0.93 -5.76 -12.57
CA ASN A 45 0.23 -4.73 -13.33
C ASN A 45 0.98 -3.38 -13.31
N GLY A 46 2.27 -3.37 -12.94
CA GLY A 46 3.08 -2.15 -12.87
C GLY A 46 2.70 -1.21 -11.73
N MET A 47 3.11 0.06 -11.86
CA MET A 47 2.78 1.15 -10.92
C MET A 47 2.40 2.40 -11.68
N ALA A 48 1.61 3.26 -11.06
CA ALA A 48 1.40 4.64 -11.49
C ALA A 48 2.13 5.57 -10.52
N TYR A 49 2.91 6.50 -11.05
CA TYR A 49 3.48 7.63 -10.30
C TYR A 49 2.73 8.89 -10.72
N ASN A 50 1.86 9.37 -9.83
CA ASN A 50 0.95 10.45 -10.15
C ASN A 50 1.56 11.81 -9.81
N SER A 51 1.39 12.73 -10.72
CA SER A 51 1.70 14.15 -10.54
C SER A 51 0.61 14.98 -11.22
N TYR A 52 0.37 16.18 -10.69
CA TYR A 52 -0.72 17.02 -11.19
C TYR A 52 -0.24 18.45 -11.38
N ILE A 53 -0.93 19.20 -12.25
CA ILE A 53 -0.70 20.64 -12.45
C ILE A 53 -1.99 21.39 -12.18
N ILE A 54 -1.91 22.43 -11.37
CA ILE A 54 -2.98 23.39 -11.14
C ILE A 54 -2.66 24.64 -11.95
N LEU A 55 -3.48 24.91 -12.96
CA LEU A 55 -3.36 26.06 -13.85
C LEU A 55 -4.21 27.21 -13.33
N ASP A 56 -3.56 28.28 -12.90
CA ASP A 56 -4.22 29.49 -12.41
C ASP A 56 -3.39 30.73 -12.79
N GLU A 57 -3.55 31.86 -12.12
CA GLU A 57 -2.67 33.03 -12.25
C GLU A 57 -1.23 32.62 -11.97
N LYS A 58 -1.02 31.87 -10.88
CA LYS A 58 0.21 31.15 -10.56
C LYS A 58 -0.01 29.65 -10.75
N ILE A 59 0.98 28.96 -11.28
CA ILE A 59 0.92 27.54 -11.58
C ILE A 59 1.64 26.75 -10.51
N ALA A 60 0.97 25.72 -9.96
CA ALA A 60 1.57 24.77 -9.06
C ALA A 60 1.65 23.38 -9.69
N VAL A 61 2.84 22.75 -9.62
CA VAL A 61 3.04 21.32 -9.92
C VAL A 61 3.04 20.57 -8.59
N MET A 62 2.24 19.51 -8.50
CA MET A 62 2.05 18.71 -7.30
C MET A 62 2.84 17.40 -7.44
N ASP A 63 3.90 17.30 -6.65
CA ASP A 63 4.88 16.21 -6.63
C ASP A 63 5.55 15.94 -7.98
N THR A 64 6.53 15.06 -7.98
CA THR A 64 7.22 14.57 -9.18
C THR A 64 6.99 13.07 -9.35
N VAL A 65 7.84 12.39 -10.09
CA VAL A 65 7.77 10.95 -10.33
C VAL A 65 9.14 10.30 -10.12
N ASP A 66 9.21 8.98 -10.21
CA ASP A 66 10.45 8.21 -10.19
C ASP A 66 11.46 8.75 -11.23
N GLY A 67 12.73 8.74 -10.88
CA GLY A 67 13.80 9.31 -11.71
C GLY A 67 13.98 8.63 -13.07
N ALA A 68 13.60 7.37 -13.20
CA ALA A 68 13.65 6.66 -14.48
C ALA A 68 12.66 7.23 -15.51
N PHE A 69 11.62 7.92 -15.05
CA PHE A 69 10.57 8.52 -15.87
C PHE A 69 10.63 10.05 -15.94
N ALA A 70 11.72 10.68 -15.43
CA ALA A 70 11.86 12.12 -15.37
C ALA A 70 11.62 12.82 -16.73
N GLU A 71 12.18 12.29 -17.81
CA GLU A 71 12.06 12.90 -19.15
C GLU A 71 10.63 12.76 -19.71
N GLU A 72 9.98 11.60 -19.57
CA GLU A 72 8.59 11.40 -19.97
C GLU A 72 7.65 12.33 -19.20
N TRP A 73 7.84 12.41 -17.88
CA TRP A 73 7.08 13.30 -17.02
C TRP A 73 7.27 14.78 -17.38
N LEU A 74 8.51 15.22 -17.62
CA LEU A 74 8.78 16.59 -18.02
C LEU A 74 8.11 16.95 -19.36
N GLN A 75 8.03 16.02 -20.31
CA GLN A 75 7.30 16.22 -21.56
C GLN A 75 5.80 16.39 -21.31
N ASN A 76 5.21 15.60 -20.40
CA ASN A 76 3.81 15.75 -20.00
C ASN A 76 3.58 17.13 -19.34
N VAL A 77 4.47 17.55 -18.45
CA VAL A 77 4.45 18.87 -17.80
C VAL A 77 4.51 19.99 -18.84
N GLU A 78 5.49 19.96 -19.77
CA GLU A 78 5.65 20.96 -20.84
C GLU A 78 4.40 21.07 -21.73
N GLN A 79 3.83 19.95 -22.08
CA GLN A 79 2.63 19.94 -22.93
C GLN A 79 1.45 20.64 -22.24
N VAL A 80 1.22 20.39 -20.94
CA VAL A 80 0.17 21.03 -20.15
C VAL A 80 0.45 22.50 -19.93
N LEU A 81 1.70 22.87 -19.66
CA LEU A 81 2.10 24.26 -19.47
C LEU A 81 1.95 25.12 -20.73
N ALA A 82 2.04 24.53 -21.93
CA ALA A 82 1.85 25.21 -23.20
C ALA A 82 2.67 26.51 -23.34
N GLY A 83 3.92 26.49 -22.87
CA GLY A 83 4.86 27.62 -22.89
C GLY A 83 4.81 28.53 -21.65
N ARG A 84 3.86 28.33 -20.72
CA ARG A 84 3.90 28.97 -19.39
C ARG A 84 5.00 28.33 -18.54
N LYS A 85 5.33 28.98 -17.42
CA LYS A 85 6.31 28.46 -16.44
C LYS A 85 5.60 28.17 -15.13
N PRO A 86 5.98 27.11 -14.40
CA PRO A 86 5.46 26.84 -13.08
C PRO A 86 6.04 27.84 -12.07
N ASP A 87 5.18 28.39 -11.20
CA ASP A 87 5.59 29.22 -10.09
C ASP A 87 6.00 28.38 -8.88
N TYR A 88 5.32 27.28 -8.66
CA TYR A 88 5.52 26.42 -7.49
C TYR A 88 5.68 24.95 -7.88
N LEU A 89 6.56 24.26 -7.14
CA LEU A 89 6.64 22.80 -7.04
C LEU A 89 6.30 22.42 -5.60
N VAL A 90 5.14 21.84 -5.40
CA VAL A 90 4.67 21.40 -4.07
C VAL A 90 5.04 19.94 -3.89
N ILE A 91 5.92 19.65 -2.93
CA ILE A 91 6.36 18.30 -2.59
C ILE A 91 5.70 17.86 -1.29
N GLN A 92 4.78 16.94 -1.40
CA GLN A 92 4.02 16.38 -0.29
C GLN A 92 4.75 15.23 0.39
N HIS A 93 5.55 14.47 -0.39
CA HIS A 93 6.25 13.28 0.05
C HIS A 93 7.63 13.16 -0.62
N MET A 94 8.62 12.70 0.14
CA MET A 94 10.02 12.65 -0.29
C MET A 94 10.51 11.25 -0.67
N GLU A 95 9.62 10.25 -0.73
CA GLU A 95 10.02 8.96 -1.28
C GLU A 95 10.46 9.10 -2.74
N PRO A 96 11.53 8.38 -3.17
CA PRO A 96 12.13 8.61 -4.49
C PRO A 96 11.21 8.45 -5.69
N ASP A 97 10.17 7.62 -5.60
CA ASP A 97 9.18 7.44 -6.66
C ASP A 97 8.27 8.66 -6.87
N HIS A 98 8.32 9.65 -5.95
CA HIS A 98 7.63 10.94 -6.05
C HIS A 98 8.58 12.13 -6.01
N SER A 99 9.86 11.91 -5.70
CA SER A 99 10.81 13.00 -5.49
C SER A 99 12.06 12.92 -6.38
N ALA A 100 12.39 11.76 -6.95
CA ALA A 100 13.65 11.59 -7.68
C ALA A 100 13.75 12.45 -8.96
N SER A 101 12.65 12.98 -9.47
CA SER A 101 12.65 13.89 -10.61
C SER A 101 12.78 15.38 -10.26
N ILE A 102 12.86 15.73 -8.95
CA ILE A 102 13.07 17.12 -8.49
C ILE A 102 14.31 17.76 -9.14
N PRO A 103 15.48 17.10 -9.21
CA PRO A 103 16.68 17.67 -9.85
C PRO A 103 16.45 18.07 -11.30
N ALA A 104 15.88 17.18 -12.09
CA ALA A 104 15.60 17.41 -13.50
C ALA A 104 14.56 18.54 -13.70
N PHE A 105 13.56 18.62 -12.83
CA PHE A 105 12.56 19.69 -12.86
C PHE A 105 13.19 21.06 -12.56
N LEU A 106 14.00 21.18 -11.50
CA LEU A 106 14.65 22.44 -11.12
C LEU A 106 15.69 22.88 -12.15
N GLN A 107 16.33 21.94 -12.84
CA GLN A 107 17.20 22.27 -13.98
C GLN A 107 16.40 22.87 -15.14
N ARG A 108 15.20 22.36 -15.41
CA ARG A 108 14.30 22.83 -16.48
C ARG A 108 13.60 24.15 -16.12
N TYR A 109 13.23 24.31 -14.86
CA TYR A 109 12.48 25.46 -14.34
C TYR A 109 13.16 26.07 -13.11
N PRO A 110 14.35 26.71 -13.29
CA PRO A 110 15.18 27.17 -12.18
C PRO A 110 14.56 28.31 -11.35
N GLU A 111 13.50 28.96 -11.85
CA GLU A 111 12.82 30.05 -11.14
C GLU A 111 11.69 29.57 -10.22
N THR A 112 11.34 28.28 -10.27
CA THR A 112 10.25 27.72 -9.47
C THR A 112 10.58 27.74 -7.97
N VAL A 113 9.60 28.14 -7.16
CA VAL A 113 9.68 28.05 -5.69
C VAL A 113 9.24 26.65 -5.25
N VAL A 114 10.08 25.95 -4.51
CA VAL A 114 9.76 24.67 -3.92
C VAL A 114 9.00 24.89 -2.62
N VAL A 115 7.87 24.19 -2.47
CA VAL A 115 7.01 24.22 -1.29
C VAL A 115 7.00 22.84 -0.67
N SER A 116 7.44 22.69 0.58
CA SER A 116 7.42 21.42 1.31
C SER A 116 7.46 21.67 2.82
N THR A 117 7.33 20.61 3.61
CA THR A 117 7.52 20.72 5.07
C THR A 117 9.00 21.00 5.40
N ALA A 118 9.27 21.51 6.59
CA ALA A 118 10.65 21.70 7.05
C ALA A 118 11.46 20.38 7.07
N MET A 119 10.79 19.25 7.31
CA MET A 119 11.42 17.93 7.28
C MET A 119 11.60 17.44 5.84
N GLY A 120 10.66 17.74 4.94
CA GLY A 120 10.80 17.46 3.51
C GLY A 120 12.05 18.12 2.91
N PHE A 121 12.34 19.37 3.27
CA PHE A 121 13.58 20.04 2.85
C PHE A 121 14.84 19.34 3.38
N LYS A 122 14.82 18.84 4.63
CA LYS A 122 15.96 18.06 5.16
C LYS A 122 16.17 16.77 4.39
N TYR A 123 15.09 16.09 4.01
CA TYR A 123 15.20 14.87 3.21
C TYR A 123 15.65 15.18 1.79
N MET A 124 15.20 16.28 1.21
CA MET A 124 15.67 16.74 -0.10
C MET A 124 17.18 16.97 -0.11
N GLU A 125 17.74 17.60 0.94
CA GLU A 125 19.18 17.79 1.12
C GLU A 125 19.94 16.45 1.27
N GLN A 126 19.29 15.41 1.84
CA GLN A 126 19.90 14.09 1.99
C GLN A 126 19.85 13.27 0.71
N PHE A 127 18.74 13.33 -0.04
CA PHE A 127 18.59 12.60 -1.30
C PHE A 127 19.36 13.26 -2.45
N PHE A 128 19.45 14.59 -2.42
CA PHE A 128 20.05 15.39 -3.49
C PHE A 128 21.11 16.36 -2.95
N PRO A 129 22.22 15.88 -2.38
CA PRO A 129 23.22 16.72 -1.71
C PRO A 129 23.92 17.71 -2.66
N GLU A 130 23.80 17.51 -3.98
CA GLU A 130 24.40 18.33 -5.01
C GLU A 130 23.49 19.47 -5.48
N ILE A 131 22.24 19.51 -4.98
CA ILE A 131 21.27 20.55 -5.32
C ILE A 131 21.18 21.56 -4.19
N GLU A 132 21.57 22.77 -4.48
CA GLU A 132 21.36 23.91 -3.60
C GLU A 132 20.10 24.66 -4.03
N ILE A 133 19.05 24.62 -3.21
CA ILE A 133 17.87 25.45 -3.39
C ILE A 133 18.09 26.71 -2.56
N ALA A 134 18.22 27.86 -3.21
CA ALA A 134 18.40 29.14 -2.55
C ALA A 134 17.23 29.44 -1.58
N SER A 135 17.50 30.13 -0.48
CA SER A 135 16.51 30.37 0.58
C SER A 135 15.26 31.07 0.08
N GLU A 136 15.38 31.99 -0.87
CA GLU A 136 14.27 32.71 -1.50
C GLU A 136 13.39 31.82 -2.42
N LYS A 137 13.88 30.64 -2.78
CA LYS A 137 13.15 29.62 -3.55
C LYS A 137 12.64 28.49 -2.68
N ARG A 138 12.74 28.60 -1.37
CA ARG A 138 12.16 27.66 -0.39
C ARG A 138 10.95 28.28 0.30
N SER A 139 9.82 27.63 0.21
CA SER A 139 8.62 27.97 0.96
C SER A 139 8.27 26.83 1.91
N VAL A 140 8.48 27.03 3.20
CA VAL A 140 8.14 26.01 4.21
C VAL A 140 6.63 26.05 4.49
N ALA A 141 5.93 25.02 4.04
CA ALA A 141 4.52 24.83 4.31
C ALA A 141 4.32 24.57 5.80
N ALA A 142 3.55 25.42 6.48
CA ALA A 142 3.15 25.21 7.86
C ALA A 142 1.87 24.35 7.91
N ASN A 143 1.71 23.56 8.99
CA ASN A 143 0.46 22.82 9.18
C ASN A 143 -0.72 23.80 9.37
N GLY A 144 -1.73 23.72 8.50
CA GLY A 144 -2.84 24.67 8.42
C GLY A 144 -2.50 25.96 7.68
N GLY A 145 -1.29 26.08 7.11
CA GLY A 145 -0.92 27.18 6.23
C GLY A 145 -1.57 27.10 4.86
N THR A 146 -1.52 28.20 4.10
CA THR A 146 -2.12 28.32 2.78
C THR A 146 -1.14 28.81 1.73
N LEU A 147 -1.43 28.49 0.46
CA LEU A 147 -0.76 29.05 -0.71
C LEU A 147 -1.83 29.49 -1.73
N GLU A 148 -1.82 30.80 -2.03
CA GLU A 148 -2.75 31.40 -2.98
C GLU A 148 -2.17 31.31 -4.41
N LEU A 149 -2.95 30.77 -5.35
CA LEU A 149 -2.56 30.67 -6.76
C LEU A 149 -3.30 31.66 -7.67
N GLY A 150 -4.34 32.32 -7.16
CA GLY A 150 -5.28 33.18 -7.84
C GLY A 150 -6.70 32.80 -7.43
N SER A 151 -7.42 32.06 -8.26
CA SER A 151 -8.75 31.52 -7.91
C SER A 151 -8.67 30.26 -7.05
N HIS A 152 -7.54 29.56 -7.02
CA HIS A 152 -7.30 28.36 -6.20
C HIS A 152 -6.49 28.69 -4.95
N THR A 153 -6.87 28.08 -3.83
CA THR A 153 -6.16 28.17 -2.55
C THR A 153 -5.83 26.77 -2.06
N LEU A 154 -4.55 26.51 -1.84
CA LEU A 154 -4.03 25.27 -1.28
C LEU A 154 -3.92 25.39 0.24
N HIS A 155 -4.48 24.44 0.97
CA HIS A 155 -4.36 24.32 2.43
C HIS A 155 -3.52 23.10 2.78
N PHE A 156 -2.45 23.29 3.55
CA PHE A 156 -1.52 22.21 3.91
C PHE A 156 -1.95 21.52 5.21
N VAL A 157 -2.05 20.20 5.17
CA VAL A 157 -2.44 19.35 6.31
C VAL A 157 -1.35 18.32 6.56
N TYR A 158 -0.65 18.43 7.68
CA TYR A 158 0.37 17.45 8.03
C TYR A 158 -0.23 16.08 8.33
N ALA A 159 0.34 15.05 7.73
CA ALA A 159 -0.02 13.64 7.87
C ALA A 159 1.20 12.79 8.27
N PRO A 160 1.91 13.13 9.37
CA PRO A 160 3.16 12.47 9.73
C PRO A 160 2.95 10.97 9.94
N MET A 161 3.87 10.15 9.46
CA MET A 161 3.83 8.69 9.47
C MET A 161 2.70 8.07 8.64
N VAL A 162 2.15 8.82 7.67
CA VAL A 162 1.26 8.28 6.65
C VAL A 162 1.91 8.45 5.25
N HIS A 163 3.03 7.73 4.88
CA HIS A 163 3.66 6.75 5.83
C HIS A 163 5.03 7.21 6.35
N TRP A 164 5.62 8.30 5.87
CA TRP A 164 6.86 8.91 6.37
C TRP A 164 6.58 10.12 7.26
N PRO A 165 7.56 10.54 8.10
CA PRO A 165 7.32 11.60 9.10
C PRO A 165 7.12 12.99 8.50
N GLU A 166 7.61 13.28 7.30
CA GLU A 166 7.51 14.59 6.63
C GLU A 166 6.22 14.79 5.84
N VAL A 167 5.42 13.74 5.64
CA VAL A 167 4.26 13.75 4.74
C VAL A 167 3.28 14.85 5.10
N MET A 168 2.87 15.61 4.10
CA MET A 168 1.71 16.49 4.14
C MET A 168 0.74 16.14 3.03
N MET A 169 -0.53 16.40 3.26
CA MET A 169 -1.59 16.40 2.25
C MET A 169 -1.93 17.84 1.92
N THR A 170 -2.50 18.07 0.75
CA THR A 170 -2.90 19.40 0.31
C THR A 170 -4.38 19.39 -0.09
N TYR A 171 -5.17 20.23 0.56
CA TYR A 171 -6.59 20.43 0.19
C TYR A 171 -6.72 21.70 -0.67
N GLU A 172 -7.17 21.53 -1.90
CA GLU A 172 -7.53 22.61 -2.81
C GLU A 172 -8.99 22.97 -2.57
N ALA A 173 -9.24 24.22 -2.10
CA ALA A 173 -10.51 24.61 -1.54
C ALA A 173 -11.58 24.98 -2.58
N SER A 174 -11.18 25.46 -3.77
CA SER A 174 -12.11 25.96 -4.79
C SER A 174 -12.86 24.84 -5.49
N GLU A 175 -12.16 23.77 -5.86
CA GLU A 175 -12.72 22.59 -6.52
C GLU A 175 -12.89 21.41 -5.53
N LYS A 176 -12.50 21.60 -4.23
CA LYS A 176 -12.68 20.65 -3.13
C LYS A 176 -11.94 19.35 -3.33
N ILE A 177 -10.70 19.44 -3.76
CA ILE A 177 -9.85 18.30 -4.10
C ILE A 177 -8.82 18.08 -3.00
N LEU A 178 -8.72 16.85 -2.52
CA LEU A 178 -7.65 16.43 -1.62
C LEU A 178 -6.55 15.74 -2.43
N PHE A 179 -5.36 16.36 -2.49
CA PHE A 179 -4.13 15.69 -2.87
C PHE A 179 -3.60 14.96 -1.63
N ALA A 180 -3.70 13.64 -1.64
CA ALA A 180 -3.62 12.82 -0.44
C ALA A 180 -2.24 12.20 -0.19
N ALA A 181 -1.18 12.64 -0.89
CA ALA A 181 0.08 11.93 -0.95
C ALA A 181 -0.20 10.44 -1.25
N ASP A 182 0.38 9.50 -0.54
CA ASP A 182 0.15 8.06 -0.72
C ASP A 182 -1.19 7.57 -0.16
N GLY A 183 -1.88 8.41 0.58
CA GLY A 183 -3.21 8.10 1.09
C GLY A 183 -4.18 7.75 -0.05
N PHE A 184 -4.93 6.66 0.12
CA PHE A 184 -5.87 6.11 -0.87
C PHE A 184 -5.23 5.56 -2.15
N GLY A 185 -3.90 5.41 -2.17
CA GLY A 185 -3.17 4.79 -3.25
C GLY A 185 -3.41 3.28 -3.38
N LYS A 186 -3.02 2.73 -4.51
CA LYS A 186 -3.04 1.29 -4.79
C LYS A 186 -1.87 0.90 -5.68
N PHE A 187 -1.48 -0.37 -5.66
CA PHE A 187 -0.61 -0.93 -6.69
C PHE A 187 -1.32 -0.98 -8.05
N GLY A 188 -0.55 -0.99 -9.13
CA GLY A 188 -1.01 -1.10 -10.51
C GLY A 188 -0.98 0.21 -11.28
N ALA A 189 -0.67 0.11 -12.57
CA ALA A 189 -0.68 1.20 -13.53
C ALA A 189 -2.13 1.63 -13.88
N LEU A 190 -2.33 2.90 -14.26
CA LEU A 190 -3.67 3.45 -14.53
C LEU A 190 -4.31 2.93 -15.82
N ASP A 191 -3.53 2.39 -16.74
CA ASP A 191 -3.98 1.83 -18.01
C ASP A 191 -4.30 0.32 -17.92
N VAL A 192 -4.27 -0.26 -16.71
CA VAL A 192 -4.72 -1.62 -16.42
C VAL A 192 -6.05 -1.56 -15.67
N GLU A 193 -7.08 -2.19 -16.24
CA GLU A 193 -8.39 -2.27 -15.60
C GLU A 193 -8.37 -3.34 -14.48
N GLU A 194 -8.53 -2.91 -13.24
CA GLU A 194 -8.63 -3.78 -12.07
C GLU A 194 -9.41 -3.12 -10.93
N ASP A 195 -9.97 -3.95 -10.02
CA ASP A 195 -10.67 -3.44 -8.85
C ASP A 195 -9.68 -2.71 -7.91
N TRP A 196 -10.11 -1.54 -7.41
CA TRP A 196 -9.32 -0.74 -6.48
C TRP A 196 -9.06 -1.46 -5.15
N VAL A 197 -10.05 -2.18 -4.61
CA VAL A 197 -10.06 -2.64 -3.20
C VAL A 197 -8.91 -3.58 -2.88
N ASP A 198 -8.67 -4.60 -3.70
CA ASP A 198 -7.71 -5.65 -3.36
C ASP A 198 -6.28 -5.13 -3.42
N GLU A 199 -5.93 -4.35 -4.43
CA GLU A 199 -4.60 -3.76 -4.57
C GLU A 199 -4.40 -2.58 -3.61
N ALA A 200 -5.42 -1.79 -3.30
CA ALA A 200 -5.36 -0.74 -2.28
C ALA A 200 -5.23 -1.32 -0.87
N ARG A 201 -5.91 -2.45 -0.57
CA ARG A 201 -5.71 -3.14 0.71
C ARG A 201 -4.28 -3.66 0.83
N ARG A 202 -3.76 -4.28 -0.23
CA ARG A 202 -2.39 -4.83 -0.25
C ARG A 202 -1.36 -3.71 -0.09
N TYR A 203 -1.56 -2.58 -0.77
CA TYR A 203 -0.77 -1.36 -0.62
C TYR A 203 -0.85 -0.81 0.82
N TYR A 204 -2.05 -0.54 1.31
CA TYR A 204 -2.27 0.02 2.65
C TYR A 204 -1.66 -0.86 3.74
N ILE A 205 -2.00 -2.14 3.79
CA ILE A 205 -1.50 -3.07 4.82
C ILE A 205 0.01 -3.23 4.72
N GLY A 206 0.55 -3.31 3.50
CA GLY A 206 1.98 -3.44 3.27
C GLY A 206 2.78 -2.25 3.79
N ILE A 207 2.39 -1.06 3.43
CA ILE A 207 3.17 0.18 3.56
C ILE A 207 2.72 1.03 4.76
N VAL A 208 1.41 1.22 4.94
CA VAL A 208 0.84 2.12 5.96
C VAL A 208 0.35 1.37 7.21
N GLY A 209 0.10 0.07 7.13
CA GLY A 209 -0.64 -0.71 8.12
C GLY A 209 -0.18 -0.59 9.57
N LYS A 210 1.12 -0.35 9.81
CA LYS A 210 1.66 -0.10 11.16
C LYS A 210 1.10 1.16 11.82
N TYR A 211 0.70 2.14 11.04
CA TYR A 211 0.42 3.51 11.47
C TYR A 211 -1.08 3.83 11.55
N GLY A 212 -1.91 2.85 11.87
CA GLY A 212 -3.37 3.00 11.93
C GLY A 212 -3.85 4.18 12.78
N ALA A 213 -3.23 4.44 13.94
CA ALA A 213 -3.60 5.58 14.79
C ALA A 213 -3.35 6.93 14.10
N GLN A 214 -2.28 7.07 13.33
CA GLN A 214 -1.96 8.27 12.57
C GLN A 214 -2.96 8.46 11.42
N VAL A 215 -3.31 7.38 10.70
CA VAL A 215 -4.36 7.41 9.67
C VAL A 215 -5.71 7.83 10.27
N GLN A 216 -6.11 7.28 11.42
CA GLN A 216 -7.33 7.68 12.13
C GLN A 216 -7.33 9.18 12.47
N ALA A 217 -6.19 9.73 12.88
CA ALA A 217 -6.07 11.17 13.15
C ALA A 217 -6.22 12.01 11.86
N VAL A 218 -5.68 11.55 10.73
CA VAL A 218 -5.84 12.21 9.42
C VAL A 218 -7.29 12.13 8.94
N LEU A 219 -7.95 10.96 9.04
CA LEU A 219 -9.36 10.79 8.68
C LEU A 219 -10.28 11.75 9.47
N LYS A 220 -10.01 11.95 10.78
CA LYS A 220 -10.76 12.91 11.60
C LYS A 220 -10.59 14.35 11.11
N LYS A 221 -9.40 14.74 10.65
CA LYS A 221 -9.17 16.06 10.06
C LYS A 221 -9.89 16.17 8.71
N ALA A 222 -9.75 15.17 7.84
CA ALA A 222 -10.38 15.13 6.53
C ALA A 222 -11.91 15.23 6.62
N ALA A 223 -12.53 14.64 7.65
CA ALA A 223 -13.98 14.71 7.88
C ALA A 223 -14.50 16.13 8.17
N THR A 224 -13.62 17.10 8.45
CA THR A 224 -14.00 18.52 8.62
C THR A 224 -13.95 19.31 7.30
N LEU A 225 -13.48 18.70 6.22
CA LEU A 225 -13.34 19.30 4.89
C LEU A 225 -14.46 18.79 3.97
N ASP A 226 -14.91 19.64 3.06
CA ASP A 226 -15.86 19.25 2.01
C ASP A 226 -15.08 18.68 0.80
N ILE A 227 -14.66 17.43 0.91
CA ILE A 227 -13.88 16.75 -0.14
C ILE A 227 -14.84 16.13 -1.17
N GLN A 228 -14.67 16.51 -2.43
CA GLN A 228 -15.43 15.97 -3.56
C GLN A 228 -14.58 15.05 -4.45
N MET A 229 -13.25 15.11 -4.31
CA MET A 229 -12.31 14.31 -5.10
C MET A 229 -11.04 14.05 -4.30
N ILE A 230 -10.45 12.88 -4.50
CA ILE A 230 -9.15 12.51 -3.90
C ILE A 230 -8.19 12.17 -5.05
N CYS A 231 -7.04 12.85 -5.07
CA CYS A 231 -5.92 12.64 -5.95
C CYS A 231 -4.74 12.07 -5.15
N SER A 232 -4.51 10.77 -5.27
CA SER A 232 -3.39 10.08 -4.64
C SER A 232 -2.14 10.10 -5.52
N LEU A 233 -0.98 9.84 -4.95
CA LEU A 233 0.28 9.66 -5.69
C LEU A 233 0.36 8.32 -6.43
N HIS A 234 -0.52 7.36 -6.08
CA HIS A 234 -0.70 6.09 -6.81
C HIS A 234 -2.17 5.79 -7.06
N GLY A 235 -2.44 5.13 -8.19
CA GLY A 235 -3.79 4.68 -8.51
C GLY A 235 -4.72 5.77 -9.06
N PRO A 236 -6.01 5.47 -9.24
CA PRO A 236 -6.95 6.34 -9.92
C PRO A 236 -7.38 7.54 -9.06
N VAL A 237 -7.85 8.60 -9.74
CA VAL A 237 -8.57 9.69 -9.08
C VAL A 237 -9.92 9.18 -8.58
N LEU A 238 -10.20 9.38 -7.29
CA LEU A 238 -11.44 8.95 -6.64
C LEU A 238 -12.40 10.14 -6.55
N LYS A 239 -13.54 10.06 -7.22
CA LYS A 239 -14.55 11.13 -7.26
C LYS A 239 -15.97 10.67 -6.96
N ASP A 240 -16.25 9.40 -7.22
CA ASP A 240 -17.56 8.82 -7.00
C ASP A 240 -17.57 7.99 -5.73
N ASN A 241 -18.66 8.08 -4.96
CA ASN A 241 -18.85 7.25 -3.75
C ASN A 241 -17.66 7.31 -2.76
N LEU A 242 -17.14 8.49 -2.46
CA LEU A 242 -15.99 8.67 -1.56
C LEU A 242 -16.20 8.01 -0.19
N GLY A 243 -17.45 7.90 0.28
CA GLY A 243 -17.79 7.19 1.51
C GLY A 243 -17.30 5.75 1.55
N PHE A 244 -17.30 5.06 0.41
CA PHE A 244 -16.80 3.69 0.30
C PHE A 244 -15.29 3.59 0.60
N TYR A 245 -14.49 4.47 0.02
CA TYR A 245 -13.04 4.49 0.23
C TYR A 245 -12.67 4.91 1.65
N LEU A 246 -13.39 5.89 2.20
CA LEU A 246 -13.23 6.32 3.59
C LEU A 246 -13.57 5.20 4.58
N GLU A 247 -14.66 4.44 4.34
CA GLU A 247 -15.04 3.27 5.15
C GLU A 247 -13.95 2.19 5.13
N LYS A 248 -13.34 1.93 3.96
CA LYS A 248 -12.23 0.97 3.85
C LYS A 248 -11.02 1.43 4.68
N TYR A 249 -10.61 2.67 4.53
CA TYR A 249 -9.51 3.24 5.30
C TYR A 249 -9.79 3.27 6.80
N ASP A 250 -11.03 3.56 7.22
CA ASP A 250 -11.42 3.49 8.62
C ASP A 250 -11.30 2.07 9.19
N LYS A 251 -11.82 1.06 8.49
CA LYS A 251 -11.69 -0.34 8.87
C LYS A 251 -10.23 -0.79 8.95
N TRP A 252 -9.43 -0.50 7.93
CA TRP A 252 -8.02 -0.90 7.89
C TRP A 252 -7.21 -0.25 9.01
N SER A 253 -7.39 1.05 9.23
CA SER A 253 -6.64 1.81 10.22
C SER A 253 -7.10 1.59 11.66
N SER A 254 -8.34 1.14 11.87
CA SER A 254 -8.84 0.66 13.17
C SER A 254 -8.61 -0.82 13.40
N TYR A 255 -7.96 -1.51 12.45
CA TYR A 255 -7.67 -2.95 12.49
C TYR A 255 -8.92 -3.84 12.60
N GLN A 256 -10.06 -3.36 12.11
CA GLN A 256 -11.28 -4.17 12.04
C GLN A 256 -11.26 -5.07 10.80
N PRO A 257 -11.76 -6.31 10.89
CA PRO A 257 -11.93 -7.14 9.71
C PRO A 257 -12.95 -6.52 8.76
N GLU A 258 -12.73 -6.68 7.46
CA GLU A 258 -13.71 -6.22 6.46
C GLU A 258 -14.91 -7.14 6.37
N GLU A 259 -14.68 -8.42 6.56
CA GLU A 259 -15.70 -9.46 6.40
C GLU A 259 -15.37 -10.72 7.22
N SER A 260 -16.38 -11.54 7.47
CA SER A 260 -16.18 -12.84 8.11
C SER A 260 -15.65 -13.85 7.10
N GLY A 261 -14.61 -14.58 7.48
CA GLY A 261 -13.98 -15.61 6.69
C GLY A 261 -12.74 -16.18 7.36
N VAL A 262 -12.13 -17.16 6.75
CA VAL A 262 -10.99 -17.89 7.32
C VAL A 262 -9.83 -17.90 6.33
N VAL A 263 -8.70 -17.33 6.73
CA VAL A 263 -7.43 -17.52 6.03
C VAL A 263 -6.72 -18.72 6.64
N ILE A 264 -6.31 -19.67 5.81
CA ILE A 264 -5.48 -20.81 6.22
C ILE A 264 -4.12 -20.65 5.57
N ALA A 265 -3.12 -20.31 6.36
CA ALA A 265 -1.74 -20.19 5.93
C ALA A 265 -0.94 -21.40 6.41
N TYR A 266 -0.30 -22.12 5.50
CA TYR A 266 0.43 -23.33 5.85
C TYR A 266 1.87 -23.35 5.32
N ALA A 267 2.73 -24.05 6.07
CA ALA A 267 4.05 -24.48 5.63
C ALA A 267 4.10 -26.02 5.65
N SER A 268 4.55 -26.63 4.56
CA SER A 268 4.60 -28.08 4.45
C SER A 268 5.80 -28.56 3.63
N VAL A 269 6.62 -29.44 4.19
CA VAL A 269 7.79 -30.00 3.50
C VAL A 269 7.41 -31.20 2.62
N TYR A 270 6.76 -32.21 3.19
CA TYR A 270 6.42 -33.49 2.50
C TYR A 270 4.90 -33.66 2.26
N GLY A 271 4.13 -32.57 2.33
CA GLY A 271 2.70 -32.58 2.00
C GLY A 271 1.74 -32.99 3.13
N ASN A 272 2.22 -33.43 4.30
CA ASN A 272 1.33 -33.88 5.38
C ASN A 272 0.57 -32.71 6.04
N THR A 273 1.25 -31.59 6.34
CA THR A 273 0.61 -30.38 6.86
C THR A 273 -0.33 -29.76 5.81
N LYS A 274 0.09 -29.77 4.52
CA LYS A 274 -0.76 -29.36 3.40
C LYS A 274 -2.08 -30.14 3.38
N LYS A 275 -2.04 -31.50 3.54
CA LYS A 275 -3.25 -32.33 3.58
C LYS A 275 -4.18 -31.95 4.72
N ALA A 276 -3.64 -31.62 5.89
CA ALA A 276 -4.43 -31.14 7.03
C ALA A 276 -5.08 -29.78 6.76
N ALA A 277 -4.33 -28.84 6.21
CA ALA A 277 -4.84 -27.52 5.83
C ALA A 277 -5.93 -27.62 4.76
N GLN A 278 -5.75 -28.45 3.74
CA GLN A 278 -6.75 -28.72 2.70
C GLN A 278 -8.02 -29.38 3.27
N TYR A 279 -7.85 -30.37 4.16
CA TYR A 279 -8.99 -31.00 4.83
C TYR A 279 -9.86 -29.99 5.60
N LEU A 280 -9.22 -29.11 6.37
CA LEU A 280 -9.91 -28.05 7.09
C LEU A 280 -10.59 -27.05 6.12
N ALA A 281 -9.90 -26.63 5.06
CA ALA A 281 -10.45 -25.72 4.05
C ALA A 281 -11.72 -26.31 3.40
N ASP A 282 -11.68 -27.59 3.01
CA ASP A 282 -12.82 -28.30 2.43
C ASP A 282 -14.02 -28.35 3.40
N LYS A 283 -13.78 -28.56 4.69
CA LYS A 283 -14.83 -28.59 5.72
C LYS A 283 -15.47 -27.21 5.90
N LEU A 284 -14.67 -26.16 6.04
CA LEU A 284 -15.13 -24.78 6.16
C LEU A 284 -15.91 -24.32 4.93
N SER A 285 -15.40 -24.60 3.74
CA SER A 285 -16.08 -24.24 2.48
C SER A 285 -17.44 -24.97 2.34
N LYS A 286 -17.50 -26.25 2.72
CA LYS A 286 -18.76 -27.02 2.71
C LYS A 286 -19.80 -26.51 3.72
N SER A 287 -19.36 -25.87 4.80
CA SER A 287 -20.27 -25.18 5.75
C SER A 287 -20.63 -23.76 5.32
N GLY A 288 -20.21 -23.31 4.15
CA GLY A 288 -20.51 -21.98 3.62
C GLY A 288 -19.58 -20.86 4.09
N GLN A 289 -18.49 -21.18 4.80
CA GLN A 289 -17.50 -20.18 5.22
C GLN A 289 -16.62 -19.75 4.04
N LYS A 290 -16.43 -18.44 3.86
CA LYS A 290 -15.41 -17.93 2.97
C LYS A 290 -14.04 -18.42 3.45
N THR A 291 -13.29 -19.08 2.60
CA THR A 291 -12.02 -19.70 2.99
C THR A 291 -10.97 -19.47 1.91
N VAL A 292 -9.83 -18.95 2.32
CA VAL A 292 -8.65 -18.74 1.46
C VAL A 292 -7.49 -19.59 2.00
N LEU A 293 -6.77 -20.25 1.11
CA LEU A 293 -5.69 -21.20 1.46
C LEU A 293 -4.36 -20.76 0.81
N TYR A 294 -3.35 -20.48 1.65
CA TYR A 294 -2.02 -20.07 1.21
C TYR A 294 -0.93 -21.09 1.53
N ASP A 295 -0.19 -21.50 0.49
CA ASP A 295 1.10 -22.18 0.63
C ASP A 295 2.19 -21.12 0.81
N LEU A 296 2.63 -20.87 2.04
CA LEU A 296 3.59 -19.81 2.36
C LEU A 296 4.95 -19.96 1.71
N ALA A 297 5.27 -21.15 1.21
CA ALA A 297 6.52 -21.38 0.46
C ALA A 297 6.41 -20.94 -1.02
N ARG A 298 5.21 -20.63 -1.53
CA ARG A 298 4.95 -20.38 -2.95
C ARG A 298 4.07 -19.18 -3.25
N CYS A 299 3.28 -18.71 -2.29
CA CYS A 299 2.37 -17.59 -2.50
C CYS A 299 3.10 -16.24 -2.50
N ASP A 300 2.45 -15.21 -3.03
CA ASP A 300 2.76 -13.83 -2.68
C ASP A 300 2.46 -13.62 -1.19
N LYS A 301 3.50 -13.35 -0.41
CA LYS A 301 3.39 -13.14 1.02
C LYS A 301 2.60 -11.86 1.36
N ALA A 302 2.71 -10.82 0.55
CA ALA A 302 1.98 -9.57 0.76
C ALA A 302 0.47 -9.78 0.58
N ALA A 303 0.04 -10.55 -0.42
CA ALA A 303 -1.35 -10.94 -0.60
C ALA A 303 -1.88 -11.76 0.58
N ALA A 304 -1.08 -12.74 1.05
CA ALA A 304 -1.47 -13.55 2.21
C ALA A 304 -1.60 -12.73 3.51
N ILE A 305 -0.74 -11.72 3.71
CA ILE A 305 -0.82 -10.77 4.82
C ILE A 305 -2.07 -9.90 4.67
N ALA A 306 -2.32 -9.32 3.51
CA ALA A 306 -3.47 -8.46 3.27
C ALA A 306 -4.80 -9.20 3.53
N ASP A 307 -4.92 -10.45 3.11
CA ASP A 307 -6.10 -11.27 3.39
C ASP A 307 -6.23 -11.64 4.88
N ALA A 308 -5.14 -11.82 5.62
CA ALA A 308 -5.21 -12.00 7.07
C ALA A 308 -5.80 -10.77 7.79
N PHE A 309 -5.56 -9.56 7.27
CA PHE A 309 -6.20 -8.35 7.77
C PHE A 309 -7.65 -8.19 7.26
N ARG A 310 -7.96 -8.70 6.07
CA ARG A 310 -9.31 -8.68 5.50
C ARG A 310 -10.30 -9.49 6.31
N TYR A 311 -9.92 -10.72 6.68
CA TYR A 311 -10.79 -11.67 7.35
C TYR A 311 -10.62 -11.68 8.87
N ASP A 312 -11.68 -12.10 9.59
CA ASP A 312 -11.72 -12.13 11.05
C ASP A 312 -11.02 -13.36 11.67
N LYS A 313 -10.69 -14.39 10.86
CA LYS A 313 -10.11 -15.65 11.36
C LYS A 313 -8.87 -16.06 10.58
N LEU A 314 -7.83 -16.51 11.30
CA LEU A 314 -6.57 -16.99 10.74
C LEU A 314 -6.23 -18.37 11.30
N VAL A 315 -5.92 -19.32 10.43
CA VAL A 315 -5.35 -20.62 10.79
C VAL A 315 -3.91 -20.68 10.35
N LEU A 316 -3.02 -20.98 11.29
CA LEU A 316 -1.58 -21.14 11.04
C LEU A 316 -1.22 -22.64 11.17
N ALA A 317 -0.99 -23.28 10.02
CA ALA A 317 -0.61 -24.68 9.98
C ALA A 317 0.92 -24.78 9.78
N GLY A 318 1.66 -24.89 10.89
CA GLY A 318 3.11 -24.82 10.94
C GLY A 318 3.78 -26.15 11.26
N ILE A 319 5.06 -26.22 10.91
CA ILE A 319 5.93 -27.38 11.24
C ILE A 319 7.10 -26.96 12.12
N THR A 320 7.50 -27.86 13.00
CA THR A 320 8.76 -27.73 13.73
C THR A 320 9.92 -28.12 12.82
N TYR A 321 10.91 -27.24 12.70
CA TYR A 321 12.07 -27.42 11.84
C TYR A 321 13.33 -26.92 12.57
N ASN A 322 14.35 -27.76 12.70
CA ASN A 322 15.59 -27.46 13.45
C ASN A 322 15.34 -26.93 14.89
N GLY A 323 14.34 -27.48 15.59
CA GLY A 323 13.96 -27.01 16.93
C GLY A 323 13.27 -25.65 16.96
N ASP A 324 12.89 -25.10 15.81
CA ASP A 324 12.26 -23.81 15.64
C ASP A 324 11.07 -23.88 14.67
N LEU A 325 10.47 -22.74 14.35
CA LEU A 325 9.41 -22.63 13.37
C LEU A 325 9.99 -22.60 11.94
N PHE A 326 9.30 -23.25 10.99
CA PHE A 326 9.74 -23.25 9.59
C PHE A 326 9.83 -21.80 9.03
N PRO A 327 10.92 -21.48 8.28
CA PRO A 327 11.26 -20.08 7.96
C PRO A 327 10.15 -19.26 7.31
N CYS A 328 9.41 -19.79 6.33
CA CYS A 328 8.35 -19.01 5.67
C CYS A 328 7.16 -18.74 6.62
N MET A 329 6.87 -19.61 7.58
CA MET A 329 5.84 -19.37 8.59
C MET A 329 6.29 -18.27 9.57
N ARG A 330 7.55 -18.31 10.01
CA ARG A 330 8.13 -17.27 10.86
C ARG A 330 8.04 -15.92 10.16
N ALA A 331 8.54 -15.80 8.94
CA ALA A 331 8.54 -14.56 8.17
C ALA A 331 7.11 -14.03 7.89
N TYR A 332 6.12 -14.92 7.75
CA TYR A 332 4.73 -14.52 7.60
C TYR A 332 4.18 -13.91 8.89
N ILE A 333 4.40 -14.54 10.05
CA ILE A 333 3.93 -14.04 11.34
C ILE A 333 4.65 -12.72 11.71
N GLU A 334 5.96 -12.62 11.45
CA GLU A 334 6.71 -11.36 11.60
C GLU A 334 6.06 -10.25 10.78
N GLY A 335 5.77 -10.52 9.51
CA GLY A 335 5.08 -9.56 8.64
C GLY A 335 3.69 -9.14 9.15
N LEU A 336 2.95 -10.01 9.81
CA LEU A 336 1.68 -9.67 10.47
C LEU A 336 1.91 -8.76 11.70
N THR A 337 2.81 -9.17 12.59
CA THR A 337 3.03 -8.49 13.88
C THR A 337 3.69 -7.12 13.72
N GLU A 338 4.59 -6.96 12.75
CA GLU A 338 5.18 -5.67 12.37
C GLU A 338 4.14 -4.64 11.91
N ARG A 339 3.04 -5.11 11.34
CA ARG A 339 1.89 -4.30 10.89
C ARG A 339 0.78 -4.18 11.93
N SER A 340 1.09 -4.49 13.20
CA SER A 340 0.15 -4.38 14.32
C SER A 340 -1.10 -5.28 14.17
N TYR A 341 -0.93 -6.50 13.67
CA TYR A 341 -2.02 -7.47 13.54
C TYR A 341 -2.73 -7.72 14.87
N GLN A 342 -4.03 -7.47 14.90
CA GLN A 342 -4.86 -7.50 16.11
C GLN A 342 -6.35 -7.73 15.80
N ASN A 343 -7.19 -7.86 16.84
CA ASN A 343 -8.66 -8.04 16.72
C ASN A 343 -9.03 -9.28 15.88
N ARG A 344 -8.34 -10.39 16.05
CA ARG A 344 -8.53 -11.59 15.23
C ARG A 344 -8.61 -12.86 16.07
N ARG A 345 -9.37 -13.83 15.55
CA ARG A 345 -9.36 -15.19 16.07
C ARG A 345 -8.31 -16.02 15.33
N VAL A 346 -7.41 -16.67 16.10
CA VAL A 346 -6.30 -17.42 15.54
C VAL A 346 -6.35 -18.89 15.98
N ALA A 347 -6.26 -19.81 15.03
CA ALA A 347 -6.11 -21.24 15.29
C ALA A 347 -4.71 -21.71 14.88
N VAL A 348 -4.21 -22.73 15.55
CA VAL A 348 -2.91 -23.31 15.27
C VAL A 348 -3.03 -24.81 15.04
N ILE A 349 -2.45 -25.26 13.93
CA ILE A 349 -2.20 -26.67 13.61
C ILE A 349 -0.69 -26.86 13.58
N GLU A 350 -0.14 -27.65 14.49
CA GLU A 350 1.28 -27.98 14.44
C GLU A 350 1.52 -29.39 13.91
N ASN A 351 2.65 -29.56 13.23
CA ASN A 351 3.13 -30.87 12.80
C ASN A 351 4.61 -31.05 13.17
N GLY A 352 4.90 -32.16 13.81
CA GLY A 352 6.27 -32.53 14.18
C GLY A 352 6.33 -34.00 14.58
N THR A 353 7.21 -34.76 13.94
CA THR A 353 7.35 -36.20 14.21
C THR A 353 7.87 -36.46 15.62
N TRP A 354 8.81 -35.64 16.07
CA TRP A 354 9.36 -35.64 17.43
C TRP A 354 9.46 -34.20 17.95
N ALA A 355 9.28 -34.01 19.25
CA ALA A 355 9.37 -32.71 19.93
C ALA A 355 8.66 -31.56 19.19
N PRO A 356 7.34 -31.65 18.89
CA PRO A 356 6.62 -30.58 18.24
C PRO A 356 6.64 -29.31 19.08
N MET A 357 7.02 -28.17 18.51
CA MET A 357 7.15 -26.87 19.18
C MET A 357 6.48 -25.73 18.41
N ALA A 358 5.99 -25.98 17.21
CA ALA A 358 5.47 -24.91 16.32
C ALA A 358 4.31 -24.14 16.99
N ALA A 359 3.39 -24.83 17.67
CA ALA A 359 2.26 -24.16 18.33
C ALA A 359 2.72 -23.21 19.44
N LYS A 360 3.68 -23.62 20.27
CA LYS A 360 4.24 -22.76 21.32
C LYS A 360 4.93 -21.54 20.73
N LEU A 361 5.72 -21.72 19.68
CA LEU A 361 6.46 -20.63 19.03
C LEU A 361 5.51 -19.65 18.35
N ILE A 362 4.50 -20.14 17.61
CA ILE A 362 3.48 -19.31 16.99
C ILE A 362 2.77 -18.44 18.04
N ARG A 363 2.29 -19.05 19.14
CA ARG A 363 1.61 -18.29 20.21
C ARG A 363 2.51 -17.23 20.83
N GLY A 364 3.79 -17.56 21.06
CA GLY A 364 4.78 -16.62 21.60
C GLY A 364 5.02 -15.41 20.69
N MET A 365 4.96 -15.57 19.38
CA MET A 365 5.11 -14.45 18.43
C MET A 365 3.97 -13.44 18.51
N PHE A 366 2.78 -13.82 18.99
CA PHE A 366 1.63 -12.93 19.15
C PHE A 366 1.48 -12.35 20.56
N GLU A 367 2.38 -12.61 21.50
CA GLU A 367 2.25 -12.14 22.90
C GLU A 367 2.09 -10.61 23.03
N LYS A 368 2.64 -9.85 22.09
CA LYS A 368 2.55 -8.38 22.06
C LYS A 368 1.40 -7.87 21.20
N SER A 369 0.71 -8.75 20.47
CA SER A 369 -0.43 -8.37 19.63
C SER A 369 -1.68 -8.19 20.50
N LYS A 370 -2.45 -7.15 20.24
CA LYS A 370 -3.67 -6.86 21.00
C LYS A 370 -4.83 -7.71 20.48
N ASP A 371 -5.69 -8.12 21.39
CA ASP A 371 -6.97 -8.76 21.09
C ASP A 371 -6.86 -9.93 20.08
N ILE A 372 -5.84 -10.77 20.26
CA ILE A 372 -5.72 -12.06 19.59
C ILE A 372 -6.38 -13.15 20.45
N ALA A 373 -7.49 -13.68 19.99
CA ALA A 373 -8.20 -14.79 20.63
C ALA A 373 -7.80 -16.11 19.97
N PHE A 374 -7.02 -16.94 20.68
CA PHE A 374 -6.72 -18.28 20.19
C PHE A 374 -7.91 -19.22 20.40
N THR A 375 -8.11 -20.13 19.43
CA THR A 375 -9.10 -21.21 19.57
C THR A 375 -8.78 -22.16 20.73
N ASP A 376 -9.81 -22.77 21.32
CA ASP A 376 -9.66 -23.79 22.36
C ASP A 376 -9.11 -25.10 21.77
N THR A 377 -9.49 -25.42 20.54
CA THR A 377 -9.03 -26.61 19.82
C THR A 377 -7.59 -26.44 19.37
N ASN A 378 -6.68 -27.26 19.94
CA ASN A 378 -5.29 -27.36 19.57
C ASN A 378 -5.05 -28.68 18.84
N ILE A 379 -4.36 -28.64 17.69
CA ILE A 379 -4.12 -29.82 16.86
C ILE A 379 -2.64 -30.06 16.74
N THR A 380 -2.19 -31.22 17.25
CA THR A 380 -0.82 -31.70 17.07
C THR A 380 -0.81 -32.95 16.20
N ILE A 381 -0.21 -32.82 15.02
CA ILE A 381 -0.05 -33.93 14.06
C ILE A 381 1.38 -34.47 14.21
N LYS A 382 1.50 -35.80 14.31
CA LYS A 382 2.81 -36.48 14.30
C LYS A 382 3.00 -37.14 12.93
N SER A 383 3.57 -36.37 12.00
CA SER A 383 3.76 -36.70 10.59
C SER A 383 2.45 -36.75 9.80
N ALA A 384 1.77 -37.85 9.69
CA ALA A 384 0.52 -37.98 8.92
C ALA A 384 -0.73 -37.87 9.83
N MET A 385 -1.80 -37.31 9.29
CA MET A 385 -3.10 -37.28 9.98
C MET A 385 -3.65 -38.69 10.23
N ASN A 386 -4.07 -38.93 11.46
CA ASN A 386 -4.81 -40.12 11.87
C ASN A 386 -6.32 -39.80 12.07
N ALA A 387 -7.09 -40.77 12.55
CA ALA A 387 -8.53 -40.61 12.79
C ALA A 387 -8.81 -39.55 13.87
N GLN A 388 -8.00 -39.48 14.92
CA GLN A 388 -8.13 -38.48 15.98
C GLN A 388 -7.90 -37.07 15.43
N ASN A 389 -6.83 -36.87 14.65
CA ASN A 389 -6.56 -35.54 14.04
C ASN A 389 -7.69 -35.08 13.12
N ARG A 390 -8.36 -36.00 12.42
CA ARG A 390 -9.54 -35.66 11.60
C ARG A 390 -10.70 -35.19 12.48
N ALA A 391 -10.97 -35.86 13.58
CA ALA A 391 -12.01 -35.45 14.53
C ALA A 391 -11.71 -34.08 15.19
N GLU A 392 -10.44 -33.82 15.51
CA GLU A 392 -9.97 -32.53 16.03
C GLU A 392 -10.12 -31.42 14.97
N LEU A 393 -9.83 -31.69 13.69
CA LEU A 393 -10.04 -30.75 12.58
C LEU A 393 -11.53 -30.49 12.33
N ASP A 394 -12.39 -31.51 12.46
CA ASP A 394 -13.85 -31.33 12.36
C ASP A 394 -14.38 -30.43 13.51
N LYS A 395 -13.85 -30.61 14.73
CA LYS A 395 -14.16 -29.76 15.87
C LYS A 395 -13.68 -28.33 15.64
N LEU A 396 -12.46 -28.14 15.13
CA LEU A 396 -11.92 -26.83 14.79
C LEU A 396 -12.75 -26.14 13.70
N ALA A 397 -13.19 -26.88 12.68
CA ALA A 397 -14.06 -26.34 11.64
C ALA A 397 -15.39 -25.83 12.22
N ALA A 398 -15.99 -26.56 13.16
CA ALA A 398 -17.21 -26.14 13.86
C ALA A 398 -16.95 -24.91 14.79
N GLU A 399 -15.77 -24.81 15.38
CA GLU A 399 -15.38 -23.66 16.23
C GLU A 399 -15.14 -22.38 15.40
N LEU A 400 -14.69 -22.51 14.16
CA LEU A 400 -14.41 -21.40 13.23
C LEU A 400 -15.63 -21.02 12.36
N GLY A 401 -16.62 -21.86 12.26
CA GLY A 401 -17.89 -21.63 11.54
C GLY A 401 -18.85 -20.78 12.33
#